data_e6cdeb05b2d2fda772c8a20b5a174844
#
_entry.id   e6cdeb05b2d2fda772c8a20b5a174844
#
_cell.length_a   1.000
_cell.length_b   1.000
_cell.length_c   1.000
_cell.angle_alpha   90.00
_cell.angle_beta   90.00
_cell.angle_gamma   90.00
#
_symmetry.space_group_name_H-M   'P 1'
#
loop_
_entity.id
_entity.type
_entity.pdbx_description
1 polymer ?
#
loop_
_entity_poly.entity_id
_entity_poly.type
_entity_poly.pdbx_seq_one_letter_code
_entity_poly.pdbx_strand_id
1 'polypeptide(L)'
;MDYKRYPDLMKQYIDLGMLSIGPEDTKESLIQKLMDVSKEKKKILTETNAIIREYITKYEKDPDLLDSEAVAVLEDFLALLSPSGRNYLDPSISLHIARLLLQYYQRLQNPEQIIQTLQECAYFDLTVKEHRDDYESTPYTIMAEPYMDRLDSLSPDAVRGLVRCLMLGGYNKKDLTIGLRKYKENRETYAYICQKAGKDDLGIRQNFLVLKSNALAYALDACLKTEDAQNRGITLPEPPIDLEQYAPIMEEFAGELKAILQSDQARDLLQDRITTAFAIAQTDYHLGKISLDRLLARMEEYLQPQKDDTPFEKGLALFAGWPCYLDYLCRCGNYDRQYVHSRSIQVIEHVLTNAEDAARELSQYFSTYLTNRAVLQMVSAASGFLDFDFFKRTALNATIYANKELYVHTMMVKEISLVLLDYILDHDPRYLDGVAGYCWEYCRDHKREILELMENCALLHDIGKYFCLDIVNNSSRSLTDEEFELIKEHPTNFSKVYQGGMSPEMECIRDCAELHHLWYDESGGYPRRAHTVNKPFVNILTIADCIDAATDNIGRPYGLDKTLEEVIAEFDAARDTRYSGYISDLLHVEEIQNRIKNTISDRRQDIYCEIYLGDN
;
A
#
# COMPACT_ATOMS: atom_id res chain seq x y z
N MET A 1 -10.96 -23.45 21.18
CA MET A 1 -9.63 -23.10 20.65
C MET A 1 -9.04 -21.94 21.44
N ASP A 2 -7.71 -21.89 21.61
CA ASP A 2 -7.08 -20.80 22.38
C ASP A 2 -6.76 -19.63 21.43
N TYR A 3 -7.57 -18.60 21.50
CA TYR A 3 -7.42 -17.40 20.65
C TYR A 3 -6.09 -16.66 20.88
N LYS A 4 -5.51 -16.78 22.08
CA LYS A 4 -4.20 -16.20 22.43
C LYS A 4 -3.05 -16.76 21.58
N ARG A 5 -3.25 -17.89 20.91
CA ARG A 5 -2.27 -18.46 19.97
C ARG A 5 -2.20 -17.75 18.63
N TYR A 6 -3.18 -16.92 18.28
CA TYR A 6 -3.22 -16.26 16.97
C TYR A 6 -2.00 -15.37 16.72
N PRO A 7 -1.58 -14.47 17.63
CA PRO A 7 -0.37 -13.66 17.44
C PRO A 7 0.90 -14.49 17.25
N ASP A 8 1.03 -15.61 17.98
CA ASP A 8 2.16 -16.51 17.84
C ASP A 8 2.17 -17.23 16.48
N LEU A 9 1.01 -17.62 15.98
CA LEU A 9 0.86 -18.21 14.64
C LEU A 9 1.18 -17.19 13.54
N MET A 10 0.72 -15.95 13.69
CA MET A 10 1.07 -14.86 12.78
C MET A 10 2.58 -14.63 12.72
N LYS A 11 3.21 -14.55 13.90
CA LYS A 11 4.67 -14.39 13.99
C LYS A 11 5.40 -15.56 13.32
N GLN A 12 4.99 -16.81 13.61
CA GLN A 12 5.56 -18.00 12.95
C GLN A 12 5.41 -17.94 11.43
N TYR A 13 4.26 -17.50 10.93
CA TYR A 13 4.02 -17.34 9.49
C TYR A 13 4.99 -16.34 8.85
N ILE A 14 5.22 -15.20 9.51
CA ILE A 14 6.17 -14.17 9.05
C ILE A 14 7.61 -14.68 9.13
N ASP A 15 7.98 -15.31 10.24
CA ASP A 15 9.34 -15.85 10.45
C ASP A 15 9.68 -16.92 9.40
N LEU A 16 8.68 -17.72 8.96
CA LEU A 16 8.83 -18.67 7.85
C LEU A 16 9.08 -17.97 6.49
N GLY A 17 8.70 -16.73 6.33
CA GLY A 17 9.03 -15.93 5.15
C GLY A 17 10.50 -15.47 5.11
N MET A 18 11.18 -15.52 6.25
CA MET A 18 12.61 -15.19 6.37
C MET A 18 13.47 -16.44 6.18
N LEU A 19 13.47 -16.98 4.96
CA LEU A 19 14.29 -18.15 4.66
C LEU A 19 15.79 -17.83 4.84
N SER A 20 16.47 -18.63 5.67
CA SER A 20 17.92 -18.62 5.73
C SER A 20 18.48 -19.40 4.54
N ILE A 21 19.02 -18.66 3.58
CA ILE A 21 19.69 -19.23 2.39
C ILE A 21 21.19 -18.99 2.58
N GLY A 22 21.97 -20.08 2.50
CA GLY A 22 23.41 -20.05 2.60
C GLY A 22 24.09 -20.25 1.23
N PRO A 23 25.38 -19.92 1.13
CA PRO A 23 26.15 -20.12 -0.10
C PRO A 23 26.29 -21.59 -0.51
N GLU A 24 25.91 -22.52 0.37
CA GLU A 24 25.88 -23.96 0.13
C GLU A 24 24.57 -24.45 -0.49
N ASP A 25 23.55 -23.62 -0.63
CA ASP A 25 22.27 -24.02 -1.17
C ASP A 25 22.36 -24.23 -2.68
N THR A 26 21.92 -25.43 -3.11
CA THR A 26 21.73 -25.76 -4.54
C THR A 26 20.30 -25.42 -4.96
N LYS A 27 20.04 -25.45 -6.27
CA LYS A 27 18.68 -25.29 -6.82
C LYS A 27 17.70 -26.26 -6.16
N GLU A 28 18.06 -27.53 -6.05
CA GLU A 28 17.20 -28.57 -5.49
C GLU A 28 16.95 -28.33 -3.99
N SER A 29 17.99 -27.96 -3.22
CA SER A 29 17.84 -27.67 -1.79
C SER A 29 16.98 -26.43 -1.54
N LEU A 30 17.12 -25.38 -2.34
CA LEU A 30 16.29 -24.19 -2.25
C LEU A 30 14.81 -24.50 -2.54
N ILE A 31 14.52 -25.17 -3.67
CA ILE A 31 13.14 -25.50 -4.02
C ILE A 31 12.50 -26.38 -2.93
N GLN A 32 13.24 -27.35 -2.38
CA GLN A 32 12.74 -28.17 -1.28
C GLN A 32 12.44 -27.33 -0.03
N LYS A 33 13.34 -26.40 0.34
CA LYS A 33 13.12 -25.46 1.48
C LYS A 33 11.86 -24.61 1.26
N LEU A 34 11.68 -24.07 0.06
CA LEU A 34 10.50 -23.23 -0.27
C LEU A 34 9.21 -24.04 -0.18
N MET A 35 9.19 -25.27 -0.71
CA MET A 35 8.04 -26.16 -0.62
C MET A 35 7.72 -26.54 0.84
N ASP A 36 8.73 -26.82 1.67
CA ASP A 36 8.54 -27.14 3.09
C ASP A 36 7.99 -25.95 3.86
N VAL A 37 8.46 -24.72 3.58
CA VAL A 37 7.94 -23.48 4.12
C VAL A 37 6.48 -23.24 3.69
N SER A 38 6.17 -23.42 2.40
CA SER A 38 4.80 -23.31 1.91
C SER A 38 3.85 -24.27 2.60
N LYS A 39 4.27 -25.52 2.78
CA LYS A 39 3.51 -26.55 3.50
C LYS A 39 3.26 -26.18 4.97
N GLU A 40 4.26 -25.63 5.67
CA GLU A 40 4.12 -25.23 7.07
C GLU A 40 3.24 -23.97 7.18
N LYS A 41 3.39 -22.99 6.28
CA LYS A 41 2.48 -21.84 6.17
C LYS A 41 1.03 -22.27 5.94
N LYS A 42 0.78 -23.31 5.12
CA LYS A 42 -0.56 -23.86 4.87
C LYS A 42 -1.20 -24.46 6.13
N LYS A 43 -0.42 -25.07 7.02
CA LYS A 43 -0.93 -25.55 8.34
C LYS A 43 -1.32 -24.38 9.23
N ILE A 44 -0.46 -23.35 9.31
CA ILE A 44 -0.75 -22.14 10.09
C ILE A 44 -2.02 -21.50 9.58
N LEU A 45 -2.16 -21.31 8.27
CA LEU A 45 -3.36 -20.78 7.63
C LEU A 45 -4.63 -21.57 8.02
N THR A 46 -4.55 -22.90 8.06
CA THR A 46 -5.68 -23.76 8.46
C THR A 46 -6.07 -23.52 9.92
N GLU A 47 -5.10 -23.43 10.82
CA GLU A 47 -5.34 -23.20 12.25
C GLU A 47 -5.86 -21.78 12.51
N THR A 48 -5.28 -20.76 11.89
CA THR A 48 -5.72 -19.37 12.03
C THR A 48 -7.13 -19.17 11.50
N ASN A 49 -7.45 -19.74 10.33
CA ASN A 49 -8.82 -19.69 9.80
C ASN A 49 -9.84 -20.36 10.74
N ALA A 50 -9.48 -21.46 11.40
CA ALA A 50 -10.36 -22.11 12.38
C ALA A 50 -10.60 -21.21 13.61
N ILE A 51 -9.54 -20.56 14.13
CA ILE A 51 -9.65 -19.61 15.24
C ILE A 51 -10.56 -18.42 14.86
N ILE A 52 -10.32 -17.79 13.72
CA ILE A 52 -11.11 -16.65 13.23
C ILE A 52 -12.59 -17.03 13.07
N ARG A 53 -12.85 -18.20 12.46
CA ARG A 53 -14.21 -18.69 12.24
C ARG A 53 -14.93 -18.97 13.56
N GLU A 54 -14.24 -19.55 14.56
CA GLU A 54 -14.83 -19.86 15.85
C GLU A 54 -15.18 -18.60 16.67
N TYR A 55 -14.26 -17.63 16.76
CA TYR A 55 -14.43 -16.46 17.63
C TYR A 55 -15.08 -15.28 16.93
N ILE A 56 -14.49 -14.76 15.87
CA ILE A 56 -14.95 -13.51 15.26
C ILE A 56 -16.29 -13.70 14.59
N THR A 57 -16.40 -14.66 13.67
CA THR A 57 -17.65 -14.87 12.92
C THR A 57 -18.84 -15.25 13.82
N LYS A 58 -18.58 -15.98 14.93
CA LYS A 58 -19.62 -16.34 15.90
C LYS A 58 -20.21 -15.08 16.54
N TYR A 59 -19.34 -14.22 17.07
CA TYR A 59 -19.77 -13.02 17.81
C TYR A 59 -20.22 -11.88 16.90
N GLU A 60 -19.71 -11.79 15.66
CA GLU A 60 -20.24 -10.84 14.67
C GLU A 60 -21.68 -11.18 14.26
N LYS A 61 -22.03 -12.47 14.18
CA LYS A 61 -23.40 -12.90 13.90
C LYS A 61 -24.35 -12.64 15.06
N ASP A 62 -23.89 -12.73 16.29
CA ASP A 62 -24.67 -12.51 17.49
C ASP A 62 -23.81 -11.89 18.61
N PRO A 63 -23.64 -10.55 18.61
CA PRO A 63 -22.84 -9.85 19.62
C PRO A 63 -23.38 -9.99 21.04
N ASP A 64 -24.64 -10.37 21.21
CA ASP A 64 -25.25 -10.57 22.53
C ASP A 64 -24.74 -11.83 23.25
N LEU A 65 -24.10 -12.73 22.52
CA LEU A 65 -23.40 -13.89 23.11
C LEU A 65 -22.08 -13.53 23.80
N LEU A 66 -21.58 -12.28 23.64
CA LEU A 66 -20.37 -11.83 24.35
C LEU A 66 -20.62 -11.74 25.84
N ASP A 67 -19.98 -12.63 26.58
CA ASP A 67 -19.90 -12.60 28.04
C ASP A 67 -18.56 -12.01 28.51
N SER A 68 -18.41 -11.85 29.82
CA SER A 68 -17.20 -11.28 30.41
C SER A 68 -15.95 -12.14 30.19
N GLU A 69 -16.09 -13.45 30.04
CA GLU A 69 -14.96 -14.36 29.79
C GLU A 69 -14.47 -14.22 28.35
N ALA A 70 -15.38 -14.18 27.38
CA ALA A 70 -15.06 -13.93 25.99
C ALA A 70 -14.43 -12.55 25.78
N VAL A 71 -14.97 -11.53 26.45
CA VAL A 71 -14.44 -10.16 26.40
C VAL A 71 -13.01 -10.11 26.94
N ALA A 72 -12.72 -10.72 28.08
CA ALA A 72 -11.36 -10.75 28.62
C ALA A 72 -10.35 -11.39 27.65
N VAL A 73 -10.75 -12.46 26.94
CA VAL A 73 -9.91 -13.08 25.89
C VAL A 73 -9.68 -12.12 24.72
N LEU A 74 -10.71 -11.39 24.27
CA LEU A 74 -10.60 -10.42 23.16
C LEU A 74 -9.76 -9.20 23.56
N GLU A 75 -9.87 -8.73 24.81
CA GLU A 75 -9.03 -7.64 25.34
C GLU A 75 -7.55 -8.04 25.41
N ASP A 76 -7.25 -9.24 25.95
CA ASP A 76 -5.89 -9.78 25.98
C ASP A 76 -5.30 -9.86 24.55
N PHE A 77 -6.11 -10.30 23.60
CA PHE A 77 -5.70 -10.37 22.20
C PHE A 77 -5.44 -8.99 21.60
N LEU A 78 -6.37 -8.05 21.78
CA LEU A 78 -6.20 -6.68 21.27
C LEU A 78 -4.98 -5.99 21.90
N ALA A 79 -4.71 -6.22 23.18
CA ALA A 79 -3.53 -5.68 23.85
C ALA A 79 -2.21 -6.19 23.25
N LEU A 80 -2.17 -7.41 22.72
CA LEU A 80 -1.00 -7.94 22.02
C LEU A 80 -0.80 -7.32 20.64
N LEU A 81 -1.89 -6.91 19.97
CA LEU A 81 -1.88 -6.33 18.62
C LEU A 81 -1.98 -4.81 18.61
N SER A 82 -2.18 -4.17 19.77
CA SER A 82 -2.36 -2.72 19.89
C SER A 82 -1.08 -1.94 19.51
N PRO A 83 -1.24 -0.69 19.04
CA PRO A 83 -0.12 0.23 18.75
C PRO A 83 0.89 0.38 19.88
N SER A 84 0.43 0.32 21.13
CA SER A 84 1.29 0.35 22.32
C SER A 84 2.12 -0.92 22.50
N GLY A 85 1.66 -2.05 21.96
CA GLY A 85 2.33 -3.36 22.01
C GLY A 85 3.38 -3.61 20.93
N ARG A 86 3.53 -2.72 19.95
CA ARG A 86 4.46 -2.83 18.80
C ARG A 86 4.22 -3.99 17.82
N ASN A 87 3.07 -4.64 17.86
CA ASN A 87 2.75 -5.78 17.00
C ASN A 87 1.55 -5.48 16.10
N TYR A 88 1.77 -4.74 15.02
CA TYR A 88 0.76 -4.43 13.98
C TYR A 88 0.61 -5.57 12.97
N LEU A 89 0.49 -6.80 13.43
CA LEU A 89 0.54 -7.94 12.52
C LEU A 89 -0.74 -8.15 11.71
N ASP A 90 -1.89 -7.70 12.24
CA ASP A 90 -3.18 -7.87 11.56
C ASP A 90 -4.19 -6.76 11.94
N PRO A 91 -4.11 -5.58 11.30
CA PRO A 91 -5.00 -4.48 11.62
C PRO A 91 -6.47 -4.78 11.32
N SER A 92 -6.79 -5.59 10.30
CA SER A 92 -8.17 -5.95 9.97
C SER A 92 -8.82 -6.78 11.08
N ILE A 93 -8.14 -7.80 11.56
CA ILE A 93 -8.66 -8.63 12.68
C ILE A 93 -8.75 -7.79 13.95
N SER A 94 -7.77 -6.93 14.22
CA SER A 94 -7.80 -6.02 15.36
C SER A 94 -9.01 -5.07 15.29
N LEU A 95 -9.37 -4.58 14.10
CA LEU A 95 -10.56 -3.78 13.90
C LEU A 95 -11.85 -4.54 14.21
N HIS A 96 -11.97 -5.79 13.75
CA HIS A 96 -13.13 -6.64 14.05
C HIS A 96 -13.28 -6.85 15.55
N ILE A 97 -12.20 -7.17 16.26
CA ILE A 97 -12.19 -7.34 17.73
C ILE A 97 -12.58 -6.03 18.43
N ALA A 98 -11.97 -4.91 18.06
CA ALA A 98 -12.26 -3.61 18.66
C ALA A 98 -13.74 -3.24 18.47
N ARG A 99 -14.35 -3.52 17.30
CA ARG A 99 -15.78 -3.32 17.05
C ARG A 99 -16.67 -4.17 17.99
N LEU A 100 -16.33 -5.42 18.22
CA LEU A 100 -17.05 -6.28 19.15
C LEU A 100 -16.97 -5.76 20.58
N LEU A 101 -15.77 -5.37 21.03
CA LEU A 101 -15.56 -4.77 22.35
C LEU A 101 -16.32 -3.44 22.50
N LEU A 102 -16.32 -2.60 21.45
CA LEU A 102 -17.07 -1.35 21.44
C LEU A 102 -18.57 -1.58 21.67
N GLN A 103 -19.17 -2.55 20.95
CA GLN A 103 -20.59 -2.90 21.12
C GLN A 103 -20.88 -3.39 22.54
N TYR A 104 -19.99 -4.19 23.10
CA TYR A 104 -20.13 -4.67 24.49
C TYR A 104 -20.09 -3.52 25.50
N TYR A 105 -19.10 -2.62 25.43
CA TYR A 105 -18.98 -1.50 26.38
C TYR A 105 -20.07 -0.44 26.20
N GLN A 106 -20.59 -0.27 24.99
CA GLN A 106 -21.76 0.59 24.75
C GLN A 106 -23.00 0.06 25.47
N ARG A 107 -23.24 -1.28 25.48
CA ARG A 107 -24.31 -1.90 26.27
C ARG A 107 -24.14 -1.69 27.76
N LEU A 108 -22.91 -1.72 28.26
CA LEU A 108 -22.60 -1.46 29.66
C LEU A 108 -22.59 0.03 30.03
N GLN A 109 -22.68 0.92 29.06
CA GLN A 109 -22.62 2.38 29.23
C GLN A 109 -21.38 2.84 30.01
N ASN A 110 -20.22 2.21 29.77
CA ASN A 110 -18.94 2.53 30.40
C ASN A 110 -18.15 3.53 29.54
N PRO A 111 -18.13 4.84 29.84
CA PRO A 111 -17.51 5.86 29.00
C PRO A 111 -16.00 5.70 28.87
N GLU A 112 -15.30 5.23 29.91
CA GLU A 112 -13.87 5.02 29.92
C GLU A 112 -13.46 3.98 28.87
N GLN A 113 -14.11 2.80 28.94
CA GLN A 113 -13.84 1.70 28.01
C GLN A 113 -14.32 2.02 26.60
N ILE A 114 -15.44 2.74 26.43
CA ILE A 114 -15.94 3.17 25.14
C ILE A 114 -14.89 4.07 24.44
N ILE A 115 -14.35 5.07 25.13
CA ILE A 115 -13.35 5.99 24.55
C ILE A 115 -12.08 5.23 24.14
N GLN A 116 -11.57 4.35 25.02
CA GLN A 116 -10.41 3.54 24.72
C GLN A 116 -10.63 2.68 23.49
N THR A 117 -11.78 2.01 23.41
CA THR A 117 -12.11 1.13 22.27
C THR A 117 -12.39 1.92 20.99
N LEU A 118 -12.97 3.11 21.08
CA LEU A 118 -13.13 4.03 19.94
C LEU A 118 -11.78 4.44 19.36
N GLN A 119 -10.79 4.71 20.21
CA GLN A 119 -9.43 5.01 19.76
C GLN A 119 -8.83 3.84 18.94
N GLU A 120 -8.95 2.61 19.45
CA GLU A 120 -8.47 1.42 18.75
C GLU A 120 -9.22 1.20 17.42
N CYS A 121 -10.55 1.30 17.44
CA CYS A 121 -11.35 1.23 16.21
C CYS A 121 -10.94 2.28 15.18
N ALA A 122 -10.74 3.53 15.59
CA ALA A 122 -10.35 4.63 14.70
C ALA A 122 -8.96 4.37 14.09
N TYR A 123 -8.02 3.90 14.90
CA TYR A 123 -6.67 3.60 14.46
C TYR A 123 -6.65 2.46 13.43
N PHE A 124 -7.27 1.33 13.74
CA PHE A 124 -7.28 0.18 12.83
C PHE A 124 -8.11 0.44 11.57
N ASP A 125 -9.24 1.15 11.67
CA ASP A 125 -10.04 1.54 10.50
C ASP A 125 -9.23 2.41 9.54
N LEU A 126 -8.50 3.39 10.07
CA LEU A 126 -7.59 4.20 9.27
C LEU A 126 -6.50 3.33 8.62
N THR A 127 -5.82 2.48 9.40
CA THR A 127 -4.73 1.63 8.90
C THR A 127 -5.19 0.72 7.76
N VAL A 128 -6.39 0.13 7.87
CA VAL A 128 -6.96 -0.75 6.84
C VAL A 128 -7.37 0.04 5.60
N LYS A 129 -7.92 1.25 5.74
CA LYS A 129 -8.61 1.96 4.67
C LYS A 129 -7.92 3.23 4.17
N GLU A 130 -6.80 3.63 4.76
CA GLU A 130 -6.12 4.88 4.39
C GLU A 130 -5.75 4.98 2.90
N HIS A 131 -5.60 3.83 2.23
CA HIS A 131 -5.24 3.78 0.81
C HIS A 131 -6.42 3.91 -0.15
N ARG A 132 -7.67 3.83 0.35
CA ARG A 132 -8.88 3.99 -0.48
C ARG A 132 -9.08 5.44 -0.89
N ASP A 133 -9.39 5.67 -2.16
CA ASP A 133 -9.66 7.03 -2.67
C ASP A 133 -10.99 7.59 -2.18
N ASP A 134 -11.94 6.72 -1.85
CA ASP A 134 -13.26 7.09 -1.33
C ASP A 134 -13.29 7.25 0.20
N TYR A 135 -12.16 7.03 0.89
CA TYR A 135 -12.10 7.15 2.35
C TYR A 135 -12.29 8.61 2.79
N GLU A 136 -13.41 8.86 3.46
CA GLU A 136 -13.78 10.21 3.90
C GLU A 136 -13.29 10.54 5.31
N SER A 137 -13.42 9.63 6.24
CA SER A 137 -12.92 9.72 7.63
C SER A 137 -13.31 8.48 8.41
N THR A 138 -12.63 8.20 9.52
CA THR A 138 -13.07 7.13 10.40
C THR A 138 -14.35 7.53 11.14
N PRO A 139 -15.41 6.71 11.12
CA PRO A 139 -16.66 7.01 11.81
C PRO A 139 -16.50 7.05 13.34
N TYR A 140 -15.49 6.38 13.88
CA TYR A 140 -15.26 6.27 15.31
C TYR A 140 -14.85 7.58 15.96
N THR A 141 -14.22 8.49 15.20
CA THR A 141 -13.90 9.83 15.67
C THR A 141 -15.18 10.64 15.90
N ILE A 142 -16.15 10.56 14.98
CA ILE A 142 -17.44 11.24 15.13
C ILE A 142 -18.18 10.69 16.37
N MET A 143 -18.09 9.37 16.61
CA MET A 143 -18.67 8.75 17.81
C MET A 143 -17.99 9.19 19.12
N ALA A 144 -16.75 9.65 19.05
CA ALA A 144 -16.00 10.16 20.22
C ALA A 144 -16.32 11.63 20.54
N GLU A 145 -16.74 12.44 19.56
CA GLU A 145 -17.00 13.88 19.74
C GLU A 145 -17.94 14.21 20.92
N PRO A 146 -19.05 13.49 21.20
CA PRO A 146 -19.94 13.77 22.33
C PRO A 146 -19.28 13.70 23.72
N TYR A 147 -18.13 13.00 23.82
CA TYR A 147 -17.40 12.89 25.09
C TYR A 147 -16.60 14.16 25.42
N MET A 148 -16.39 15.05 24.45
CA MET A 148 -15.77 16.36 24.69
C MET A 148 -16.62 17.24 25.66
N ASP A 149 -17.95 17.08 25.65
CA ASP A 149 -18.84 17.79 26.56
C ASP A 149 -18.84 17.22 27.99
N ARG A 150 -18.16 16.08 28.22
CA ARG A 150 -18.15 15.34 29.48
C ARG A 150 -16.76 15.23 30.12
N LEU A 151 -15.81 16.05 29.71
CA LEU A 151 -14.41 15.97 30.15
C LEU A 151 -14.24 15.95 31.67
N ASP A 152 -15.14 16.64 32.41
CA ASP A 152 -15.11 16.71 33.87
C ASP A 152 -15.38 15.37 34.56
N SER A 153 -16.05 14.47 33.90
CA SER A 153 -16.39 13.13 34.42
C SER A 153 -15.41 12.03 33.97
N LEU A 154 -14.43 12.34 33.12
CA LEU A 154 -13.47 11.40 32.58
C LEU A 154 -12.17 11.36 33.37
N SER A 155 -11.54 10.19 33.45
CA SER A 155 -10.19 10.06 33.99
C SER A 155 -9.17 10.70 33.05
N PRO A 156 -7.95 11.04 33.53
CA PRO A 156 -6.87 11.52 32.66
C PRO A 156 -6.52 10.56 31.52
N ASP A 157 -6.62 9.24 31.76
CA ASP A 157 -6.37 8.22 30.73
C ASP A 157 -7.43 8.24 29.63
N ALA A 158 -8.70 8.36 29.98
CA ALA A 158 -9.77 8.50 29.01
C ALA A 158 -9.65 9.81 28.21
N VAL A 159 -9.24 10.92 28.85
CA VAL A 159 -8.98 12.19 28.14
C VAL A 159 -7.82 12.01 27.13
N ARG A 160 -6.74 11.32 27.51
CA ARG A 160 -5.65 10.99 26.57
C ARG A 160 -6.14 10.13 25.40
N GLY A 161 -6.95 9.12 25.68
CA GLY A 161 -7.60 8.27 24.66
C GLY A 161 -8.50 9.07 23.73
N LEU A 162 -9.31 9.99 24.27
CA LEU A 162 -10.16 10.88 23.48
C LEU A 162 -9.35 11.77 22.53
N VAL A 163 -8.28 12.40 23.02
CA VAL A 163 -7.40 13.22 22.16
C VAL A 163 -6.79 12.39 21.03
N ARG A 164 -6.30 11.18 21.33
CA ARG A 164 -5.76 10.27 20.31
C ARG A 164 -6.81 9.88 19.27
N CYS A 165 -8.05 9.59 19.70
CA CYS A 165 -9.15 9.30 18.78
C CYS A 165 -9.46 10.49 17.86
N LEU A 166 -9.49 11.71 18.41
CA LEU A 166 -9.75 12.94 17.64
C LEU A 166 -8.63 13.26 16.64
N MET A 167 -7.37 12.90 16.94
CA MET A 167 -6.25 13.02 16.01
C MET A 167 -6.50 12.29 14.70
N LEU A 168 -7.06 11.07 14.78
CA LEU A 168 -7.33 10.23 13.63
C LEU A 168 -8.46 10.77 12.73
N GLY A 169 -9.32 11.64 13.27
CA GLY A 169 -10.36 12.33 12.50
C GLY A 169 -9.88 13.47 11.62
N GLY A 170 -8.60 13.82 11.71
CA GLY A 170 -7.98 14.80 10.83
C GLY A 170 -7.61 14.27 9.43
N TYR A 171 -7.77 12.96 9.20
CA TYR A 171 -7.49 12.35 7.92
C TYR A 171 -8.76 12.23 7.07
N ASN A 172 -8.71 12.73 5.84
CA ASN A 172 -9.75 12.57 4.84
C ASN A 172 -9.13 12.83 3.45
N LYS A 173 -9.24 11.89 2.52
CA LYS A 173 -8.65 12.04 1.17
C LYS A 173 -9.39 13.04 0.28
N LYS A 174 -10.69 13.24 0.54
CA LYS A 174 -11.51 14.22 -0.20
C LYS A 174 -11.37 15.62 0.37
N ASP A 175 -11.22 15.74 1.70
CA ASP A 175 -11.04 17.02 2.40
C ASP A 175 -9.77 17.00 3.26
N LEU A 176 -8.64 17.31 2.63
CA LEU A 176 -7.34 17.36 3.32
C LEU A 176 -7.25 18.50 4.36
N THR A 177 -8.23 19.41 4.40
CA THR A 177 -8.26 20.52 5.36
C THR A 177 -9.09 20.21 6.60
N ILE A 178 -9.70 19.02 6.67
CA ILE A 178 -10.61 18.66 7.77
C ILE A 178 -9.95 18.82 9.17
N GLY A 179 -8.66 18.47 9.28
CA GLY A 179 -7.92 18.60 10.53
C GLY A 179 -7.79 20.05 10.98
N LEU A 180 -7.47 20.98 10.06
CA LEU A 180 -7.40 22.41 10.34
C LEU A 180 -8.77 22.98 10.70
N ARG A 181 -9.83 22.59 9.98
CA ARG A 181 -11.19 23.03 10.22
C ARG A 181 -11.69 22.56 11.58
N LYS A 182 -11.58 21.27 11.89
CA LYS A 182 -11.98 20.73 13.21
C LYS A 182 -11.21 21.37 14.36
N TYR A 183 -9.93 21.61 14.20
CA TYR A 183 -9.16 22.34 15.22
C TYR A 183 -9.68 23.76 15.42
N LYS A 184 -9.96 24.49 14.32
CA LYS A 184 -10.50 25.86 14.39
C LYS A 184 -11.86 25.90 15.11
N GLU A 185 -12.75 24.95 14.78
CA GLU A 185 -14.08 24.83 15.37
C GLU A 185 -14.04 24.45 16.85
N ASN A 186 -13.09 23.62 17.27
CA ASN A 186 -13.00 23.08 18.63
C ASN A 186 -11.86 23.70 19.46
N ARG A 187 -11.33 24.84 19.05
CA ARG A 187 -10.13 25.47 19.67
C ARG A 187 -10.27 25.69 21.17
N GLU A 188 -11.42 26.16 21.63
CA GLU A 188 -11.69 26.39 23.04
C GLU A 188 -11.73 25.09 23.84
N THR A 189 -12.34 24.05 23.26
CA THR A 189 -12.38 22.70 23.86
C THR A 189 -10.99 22.11 23.97
N TYR A 190 -10.15 22.23 22.95
CA TYR A 190 -8.78 21.78 23.01
C TYR A 190 -7.94 22.55 24.04
N ALA A 191 -8.12 23.87 24.12
CA ALA A 191 -7.47 24.68 25.15
C ALA A 191 -7.90 24.26 26.55
N TYR A 192 -9.19 23.96 26.74
CA TYR A 192 -9.76 23.47 28.01
C TYR A 192 -9.18 22.07 28.37
N ILE A 193 -9.09 21.15 27.42
CA ILE A 193 -8.46 19.83 27.63
C ILE A 193 -7.02 20.02 28.12
N CYS A 194 -6.22 20.85 27.42
CA CYS A 194 -4.85 21.13 27.82
C CYS A 194 -4.74 21.75 29.21
N GLN A 195 -5.65 22.64 29.56
CA GLN A 195 -5.69 23.29 30.90
C GLN A 195 -6.01 22.27 32.00
N LYS A 196 -7.01 21.39 31.75
CA LYS A 196 -7.50 20.42 32.71
C LYS A 196 -6.57 19.25 32.97
N ALA A 197 -5.95 18.73 31.91
CA ALA A 197 -4.97 17.65 32.01
C ALA A 197 -3.70 18.06 32.75
N GLY A 198 -3.53 19.35 33.02
CA GLY A 198 -2.34 19.94 33.62
C GLY A 198 -1.30 20.29 32.54
N LYS A 199 -0.64 21.45 32.75
CA LYS A 199 0.42 21.91 31.81
C LYS A 199 1.61 20.95 31.73
N ASP A 200 1.68 19.99 32.64
CA ASP A 200 2.78 19.07 32.82
C ASP A 200 2.49 17.64 32.31
N ASP A 201 1.28 17.35 31.76
CA ASP A 201 1.03 16.05 31.14
C ASP A 201 1.69 16.00 29.75
N LEU A 202 2.88 15.38 29.72
CA LEU A 202 3.69 15.22 28.52
C LEU A 202 2.93 14.47 27.42
N GLY A 203 2.19 13.42 27.78
CA GLY A 203 1.46 12.59 26.81
C GLY A 203 0.35 13.36 26.08
N ILE A 204 -0.40 14.22 26.79
CA ILE A 204 -1.42 15.07 26.16
C ILE A 204 -0.77 16.13 25.27
N ARG A 205 0.32 16.77 25.72
CA ARG A 205 1.07 17.72 24.89
C ARG A 205 1.60 17.08 23.62
N GLN A 206 2.20 15.88 23.70
CA GLN A 206 2.63 15.12 22.53
C GLN A 206 1.47 14.84 21.57
N ASN A 207 0.33 14.34 22.08
CA ASN A 207 -0.84 14.05 21.26
C ASN A 207 -1.38 15.29 20.52
N PHE A 208 -1.41 16.46 21.17
CA PHE A 208 -1.81 17.70 20.50
C PHE A 208 -0.81 18.16 19.44
N LEU A 209 0.48 17.99 19.68
CA LEU A 209 1.49 18.32 18.67
C LEU A 209 1.41 17.38 17.46
N VAL A 210 1.14 16.11 17.68
CA VAL A 210 0.91 15.14 16.58
C VAL A 210 -0.36 15.50 15.82
N LEU A 211 -1.44 15.87 16.50
CA LEU A 211 -2.66 16.37 15.84
C LEU A 211 -2.38 17.59 14.95
N LYS A 212 -1.64 18.57 15.45
CA LYS A 212 -1.28 19.77 14.69
C LYS A 212 -0.34 19.44 13.52
N SER A 213 0.67 18.58 13.75
CA SER A 213 1.57 18.11 12.70
C SER A 213 0.83 17.38 11.58
N ASN A 214 -0.08 16.47 11.91
CA ASN A 214 -0.87 15.75 10.94
C ASN A 214 -1.80 16.68 10.16
N ALA A 215 -2.54 17.56 10.86
CA ALA A 215 -3.42 18.52 10.22
C ALA A 215 -2.66 19.44 9.26
N LEU A 216 -1.45 19.87 9.65
CA LEU A 216 -0.57 20.68 8.81
C LEU A 216 -0.06 19.86 7.60
N ALA A 217 0.38 18.62 7.80
CA ALA A 217 0.87 17.77 6.72
C ALA A 217 -0.18 17.53 5.63
N TYR A 218 -1.44 17.27 6.01
CA TYR A 218 -2.54 17.12 5.04
C TYR A 218 -2.86 18.43 4.31
N ALA A 219 -2.85 19.55 5.01
CA ALA A 219 -3.03 20.85 4.37
C ALA A 219 -1.91 21.17 3.37
N LEU A 220 -0.66 20.77 3.67
CA LEU A 220 0.48 20.93 2.77
C LEU A 220 0.35 20.00 1.55
N ASP A 221 -0.18 18.79 1.71
CA ASP A 221 -0.51 17.92 0.57
C ASP A 221 -1.61 18.54 -0.32
N ALA A 222 -2.60 19.19 0.27
CA ALA A 222 -3.61 19.94 -0.48
C ALA A 222 -3.01 21.14 -1.24
N CYS A 223 -2.05 21.85 -0.64
CA CYS A 223 -1.31 22.92 -1.32
C CYS A 223 -0.53 22.37 -2.51
N LEU A 224 0.20 21.28 -2.32
CA LEU A 224 1.00 20.63 -3.35
C LEU A 224 0.12 20.16 -4.53
N LYS A 225 -1.01 19.52 -4.25
CA LYS A 225 -1.99 19.12 -5.29
C LYS A 225 -2.55 20.30 -6.07
N THR A 226 -2.82 21.40 -5.40
CA THR A 226 -3.30 22.63 -6.05
C THR A 226 -2.25 23.18 -7.01
N GLU A 227 -1.01 23.25 -6.57
CA GLU A 227 0.12 23.77 -7.38
C GLU A 227 0.46 22.84 -8.54
N ASP A 228 0.49 21.51 -8.34
CA ASP A 228 0.68 20.52 -9.40
C ASP A 228 -0.39 20.65 -10.50
N ALA A 229 -1.67 20.78 -10.10
CA ALA A 229 -2.76 20.96 -11.05
C ALA A 229 -2.60 22.26 -11.86
N GLN A 230 -2.22 23.36 -11.21
CA GLN A 230 -1.97 24.64 -11.88
C GLN A 230 -0.81 24.53 -12.89
N ASN A 231 0.30 23.91 -12.50
CA ASN A 231 1.47 23.71 -13.35
C ASN A 231 1.18 22.85 -14.58
N ARG A 232 0.29 21.87 -14.44
CA ARG A 232 -0.19 21.01 -15.55
C ARG A 232 -1.32 21.62 -16.37
N GLY A 233 -1.84 22.79 -15.99
CA GLY A 233 -3.00 23.40 -16.65
C GLY A 233 -4.31 22.63 -16.43
N ILE A 234 -4.42 21.87 -15.35
CA ILE A 234 -5.61 21.12 -14.97
C ILE A 234 -6.49 22.01 -14.10
N THR A 235 -7.75 22.18 -14.51
CA THR A 235 -8.75 22.88 -13.69
C THR A 235 -9.36 21.90 -12.70
N LEU A 236 -9.09 22.11 -11.42
CA LEU A 236 -9.77 21.37 -10.36
C LEU A 236 -11.21 21.89 -10.20
N PRO A 237 -12.20 21.01 -9.98
CA PRO A 237 -13.60 21.44 -9.78
C PRO A 237 -13.73 22.34 -8.55
N GLU A 238 -12.98 22.04 -7.48
CA GLU A 238 -12.80 22.89 -6.31
C GLU A 238 -11.32 22.85 -5.90
N PRO A 239 -10.72 24.00 -5.50
CA PRO A 239 -9.34 23.98 -5.00
C PRO A 239 -9.31 23.15 -3.69
N PRO A 240 -8.36 22.21 -3.54
CA PRO A 240 -8.25 21.36 -2.35
C PRO A 240 -8.02 22.14 -1.05
N ILE A 241 -7.60 23.40 -1.14
CA ILE A 241 -7.38 24.28 0.00
C ILE A 241 -7.64 25.74 -0.38
N ASP A 242 -8.32 26.45 0.52
CA ASP A 242 -8.41 27.91 0.52
C ASP A 242 -7.32 28.49 1.43
N LEU A 243 -6.19 28.87 0.85
CA LEU A 243 -5.05 29.42 1.58
C LEU A 243 -5.39 30.73 2.30
N GLU A 244 -6.29 31.57 1.77
CA GLU A 244 -6.71 32.81 2.45
C GLU A 244 -7.37 32.48 3.80
N GLN A 245 -8.18 31.45 3.83
CA GLN A 245 -8.87 30.98 5.03
C GLN A 245 -7.94 30.26 6.02
N TYR A 246 -7.03 29.41 5.53
CA TYR A 246 -6.27 28.49 6.39
C TYR A 246 -4.83 28.92 6.71
N ALA A 247 -4.25 29.88 5.96
CA ALA A 247 -2.90 30.38 6.22
C ALA A 247 -2.64 30.79 7.69
N PRO A 248 -3.54 31.49 8.39
CA PRO A 248 -3.29 31.88 9.78
C PRO A 248 -3.10 30.70 10.73
N ILE A 249 -3.88 29.62 10.55
CA ILE A 249 -3.79 28.44 11.41
C ILE A 249 -2.58 27.55 11.05
N MET A 250 -2.24 27.47 9.76
CA MET A 250 -1.01 26.81 9.30
C MET A 250 0.23 27.51 9.85
N GLU A 251 0.24 28.85 9.84
CA GLU A 251 1.32 29.67 10.40
C GLU A 251 1.44 29.50 11.92
N GLU A 252 0.33 29.45 12.64
CA GLU A 252 0.29 29.16 14.08
C GLU A 252 0.92 27.81 14.39
N PHE A 253 0.53 26.74 13.68
CA PHE A 253 1.05 25.40 13.89
C PHE A 253 2.54 25.31 13.55
N ALA A 254 2.95 25.82 12.40
CA ALA A 254 4.36 25.85 12.01
C ALA A 254 5.21 26.66 13.00
N GLY A 255 4.69 27.77 13.51
CA GLY A 255 5.35 28.60 14.53
C GLY A 255 5.56 27.86 15.85
N GLU A 256 4.55 27.15 16.33
CA GLU A 256 4.65 26.32 17.54
C GLU A 256 5.64 25.16 17.37
N LEU A 257 5.54 24.42 16.26
CA LEU A 257 6.46 23.33 15.93
C LEU A 257 7.91 23.83 15.83
N LYS A 258 8.13 25.01 15.24
CA LYS A 258 9.44 25.65 15.15
C LYS A 258 10.00 26.02 16.50
N ALA A 259 9.18 26.57 17.39
CA ALA A 259 9.60 26.91 18.75
C ALA A 259 10.03 25.67 19.54
N ILE A 260 9.29 24.57 19.40
CA ILE A 260 9.61 23.30 20.05
C ILE A 260 10.88 22.68 19.44
N LEU A 261 11.01 22.65 18.11
CA LEU A 261 12.17 22.12 17.42
C LEU A 261 13.48 22.81 17.86
N GLN A 262 13.40 24.08 18.27
CA GLN A 262 14.53 24.87 18.76
C GLN A 262 14.74 24.78 20.27
N SER A 263 13.89 24.05 21.00
CA SER A 263 13.95 23.92 22.46
C SER A 263 14.65 22.62 22.88
N ASP A 264 15.08 22.58 24.16
CA ASP A 264 15.62 21.36 24.77
C ASP A 264 14.59 20.23 24.90
N GLN A 265 13.29 20.53 24.73
CA GLN A 265 12.19 19.59 24.81
C GLN A 265 11.85 18.94 23.45
N ALA A 266 12.58 19.24 22.38
CA ALA A 266 12.28 18.73 21.05
C ALA A 266 12.22 17.19 21.01
N ARG A 267 13.18 16.51 21.66
CA ARG A 267 13.24 15.04 21.69
C ARG A 267 12.07 14.40 22.44
N ASP A 268 11.54 15.07 23.46
CA ASP A 268 10.46 14.54 24.29
C ASP A 268 9.07 14.81 23.68
N LEU A 269 8.94 15.87 22.88
CA LEU A 269 7.65 16.36 22.40
C LEU A 269 7.37 16.06 20.94
N LEU A 270 8.41 16.04 20.08
CA LEU A 270 8.23 15.79 18.65
C LEU A 270 8.33 14.29 18.35
N GLN A 271 7.50 13.84 17.41
CA GLN A 271 7.57 12.47 16.93
C GLN A 271 8.90 12.21 16.20
N ASP A 272 9.32 13.18 15.40
CA ASP A 272 10.62 13.21 14.74
C ASP A 272 11.02 14.64 14.32
N ARG A 273 12.31 14.83 14.10
CA ARG A 273 12.88 16.13 13.72
C ARG A 273 12.68 16.44 12.24
N ILE A 274 12.78 15.44 11.37
CA ILE A 274 12.87 15.63 9.92
C ILE A 274 11.52 16.04 9.34
N THR A 275 10.46 15.26 9.60
CA THR A 275 9.12 15.61 9.08
C THR A 275 8.61 16.92 9.66
N THR A 276 8.95 17.21 10.94
CA THR A 276 8.64 18.51 11.57
C THR A 276 9.35 19.66 10.86
N ALA A 277 10.65 19.54 10.59
CA ALA A 277 11.42 20.57 9.89
C ALA A 277 10.91 20.79 8.45
N PHE A 278 10.52 19.70 7.78
CA PHE A 278 9.92 19.76 6.46
C PHE A 278 8.59 20.50 6.48
N ALA A 279 7.67 20.15 7.39
CA ALA A 279 6.37 20.81 7.51
C ALA A 279 6.52 22.33 7.73
N ILE A 280 7.49 22.76 8.54
CA ILE A 280 7.79 24.19 8.74
C ILE A 280 8.29 24.83 7.42
N ALA A 281 9.24 24.21 6.73
CA ALA A 281 9.81 24.77 5.50
C ALA A 281 8.77 24.81 4.36
N GLN A 282 7.96 23.77 4.21
CA GLN A 282 6.85 23.70 3.25
C GLN A 282 5.78 24.78 3.53
N THR A 283 5.44 24.99 4.81
CA THR A 283 4.53 26.07 5.21
C THR A 283 5.11 27.43 4.83
N ASP A 284 6.38 27.69 5.10
CA ASP A 284 7.05 28.94 4.69
C ASP A 284 7.00 29.13 3.17
N TYR A 285 7.14 28.07 2.39
CA TYR A 285 7.05 28.10 0.93
C TYR A 285 5.64 28.42 0.43
N HIS A 286 4.63 27.66 0.84
CA HIS A 286 3.25 27.86 0.38
C HIS A 286 2.65 29.20 0.85
N LEU A 287 3.16 29.75 1.95
CA LEU A 287 2.82 31.10 2.40
C LEU A 287 3.67 32.22 1.72
N GLY A 288 4.48 31.88 0.73
CA GLY A 288 5.28 32.84 -0.05
C GLY A 288 6.45 33.47 0.71
N LYS A 289 6.86 32.92 1.88
CA LYS A 289 7.97 33.46 2.69
C LYS A 289 9.34 33.05 2.14
N ILE A 290 9.42 31.93 1.42
CA ILE A 290 10.64 31.45 0.76
C ILE A 290 10.32 30.97 -0.66
N SER A 291 11.33 30.97 -1.55
CA SER A 291 11.22 30.40 -2.90
C SER A 291 11.31 28.87 -2.85
N LEU A 292 10.92 28.20 -3.96
CA LEU A 292 11.08 26.77 -4.15
C LEU A 292 12.56 26.34 -4.03
N ASP A 293 13.50 27.08 -4.65
CA ASP A 293 14.93 26.79 -4.51
C ASP A 293 15.39 26.79 -3.06
N ARG A 294 14.86 27.73 -2.27
CA ARG A 294 15.17 27.79 -0.84
C ARG A 294 14.54 26.67 -0.04
N LEU A 295 13.32 26.25 -0.43
CA LEU A 295 12.68 25.07 0.17
C LEU A 295 13.51 23.82 -0.10
N LEU A 296 13.83 23.53 -1.37
CA LEU A 296 14.62 22.36 -1.75
C LEU A 296 15.99 22.34 -1.07
N ALA A 297 16.68 23.49 -1.02
CA ALA A 297 17.95 23.61 -0.33
C ALA A 297 17.84 23.31 1.18
N ARG A 298 16.77 23.78 1.86
CA ARG A 298 16.51 23.44 3.27
C ARG A 298 16.19 21.95 3.45
N MET A 299 15.40 21.37 2.55
CA MET A 299 15.12 19.93 2.60
C MET A 299 16.41 19.12 2.47
N GLU A 300 17.28 19.45 1.51
CA GLU A 300 18.59 18.77 1.38
C GLU A 300 19.46 18.93 2.63
N GLU A 301 19.44 20.11 3.26
CA GLU A 301 20.17 20.33 4.52
C GLU A 301 19.67 19.43 5.66
N TYR A 302 18.35 19.29 5.79
CA TYR A 302 17.73 18.42 6.82
C TYR A 302 17.92 16.93 6.54
N LEU A 303 18.07 16.54 5.27
CA LEU A 303 18.32 15.15 4.85
C LEU A 303 19.77 14.71 5.03
N GLN A 304 20.72 15.65 5.30
CA GLN A 304 22.08 15.27 5.62
C GLN A 304 22.13 14.55 6.98
N PRO A 305 22.77 13.38 7.05
CA PRO A 305 22.90 12.64 8.31
C PRO A 305 23.54 13.50 9.40
N GLN A 306 22.91 13.53 10.57
CA GLN A 306 23.47 14.16 11.77
C GLN A 306 24.13 13.10 12.65
N LYS A 307 25.14 13.50 13.44
CA LYS A 307 25.89 12.58 14.29
C LYS A 307 25.01 11.85 15.31
N ASP A 308 23.96 12.53 15.78
CA ASP A 308 23.05 12.04 16.82
C ASP A 308 21.72 11.50 16.28
N ASP A 309 21.58 11.33 14.95
CA ASP A 309 20.38 10.78 14.35
C ASP A 309 20.21 9.31 14.78
N THR A 310 19.02 9.00 15.28
CA THR A 310 18.62 7.63 15.58
C THR A 310 18.44 6.80 14.30
N PRO A 311 18.48 5.46 14.36
CA PRO A 311 18.14 4.61 13.21
C PRO A 311 16.77 4.97 12.59
N PHE A 312 15.79 5.29 13.43
CA PHE A 312 14.46 5.71 13.00
C PHE A 312 14.50 7.02 12.18
N GLU A 313 15.23 8.04 12.64
CA GLU A 313 15.36 9.31 11.91
C GLU A 313 16.10 9.14 10.59
N LYS A 314 17.13 8.30 10.54
CA LYS A 314 17.82 7.95 9.28
C LYS A 314 16.87 7.25 8.30
N GLY A 315 16.05 6.32 8.79
CA GLY A 315 15.02 5.68 8.00
C GLY A 315 13.96 6.66 7.49
N LEU A 316 13.51 7.60 8.31
CA LEU A 316 12.59 8.66 7.90
C LEU A 316 13.19 9.61 6.87
N ALA A 317 14.46 9.99 7.02
CA ALA A 317 15.15 10.79 6.00
C ALA A 317 15.10 10.09 4.64
N LEU A 318 15.40 8.78 4.64
CA LEU A 318 15.46 7.99 3.42
C LEU A 318 14.06 7.73 2.81
N PHE A 319 13.10 7.28 3.63
CA PHE A 319 11.81 6.77 3.14
C PHE A 319 10.65 7.77 3.19
N ALA A 320 10.81 8.91 3.81
CA ALA A 320 9.82 9.99 3.82
C ALA A 320 10.39 11.30 3.27
N GLY A 321 11.61 11.65 3.66
CA GLY A 321 12.20 12.92 3.29
C GLY A 321 12.56 13.02 1.80
N TRP A 322 13.33 12.07 1.26
CA TRP A 322 13.70 12.09 -0.16
C TRP A 322 12.50 11.96 -1.11
N PRO A 323 11.49 11.11 -0.86
CA PRO A 323 10.27 11.11 -1.65
C PRO A 323 9.55 12.46 -1.65
N CYS A 324 9.42 13.09 -0.48
CA CYS A 324 8.82 14.42 -0.37
C CYS A 324 9.62 15.49 -1.12
N TYR A 325 10.96 15.44 -1.08
CA TYR A 325 11.83 16.31 -1.89
C TYR A 325 11.53 16.15 -3.39
N LEU A 326 11.42 14.92 -3.88
CA LEU A 326 11.10 14.65 -5.29
C LEU A 326 9.70 15.14 -5.67
N ASP A 327 8.71 15.01 -4.80
CA ASP A 327 7.37 15.54 -5.06
C ASP A 327 7.44 17.04 -5.35
N TYR A 328 8.13 17.83 -4.52
CA TYR A 328 8.28 19.27 -4.75
C TYR A 328 9.10 19.60 -5.97
N LEU A 329 10.20 18.90 -6.22
CA LEU A 329 11.04 19.09 -7.40
C LEU A 329 10.25 18.85 -8.70
N CYS A 330 9.49 17.76 -8.75
CA CYS A 330 8.80 17.33 -9.98
C CYS A 330 7.47 18.05 -10.20
N ARG A 331 6.74 18.43 -9.16
CA ARG A 331 5.38 18.97 -9.26
C ARG A 331 5.33 20.48 -9.17
N CYS A 332 6.18 21.12 -8.36
CA CYS A 332 6.20 22.57 -8.18
C CYS A 332 7.27 23.27 -9.02
N GLY A 333 8.29 22.53 -9.47
CA GLY A 333 9.41 23.10 -10.19
C GLY A 333 9.12 23.38 -11.67
N ASN A 334 9.50 24.56 -12.12
CA ASN A 334 9.60 24.87 -13.56
C ASN A 334 11.07 24.78 -13.99
N TYR A 335 11.71 23.67 -13.62
CA TYR A 335 13.10 23.40 -13.93
C TYR A 335 13.27 22.78 -15.32
N ASP A 336 14.47 22.88 -15.87
CA ASP A 336 14.84 22.15 -17.09
C ASP A 336 14.58 20.66 -16.94
N ARG A 337 13.95 20.04 -17.95
CA ARG A 337 13.55 18.64 -17.94
C ARG A 337 14.73 17.69 -17.71
N GLN A 338 15.90 18.00 -18.28
CA GLN A 338 17.10 17.17 -18.12
C GLN A 338 17.67 17.26 -16.71
N TYR A 339 17.59 18.43 -16.08
CA TYR A 339 17.95 18.59 -14.67
C TYR A 339 17.05 17.75 -13.76
N VAL A 340 15.72 17.85 -13.91
CA VAL A 340 14.76 17.05 -13.11
C VAL A 340 14.99 15.56 -13.34
N HIS A 341 15.16 15.12 -14.59
CA HIS A 341 15.48 13.73 -14.94
C HIS A 341 16.73 13.25 -14.19
N SER A 342 17.85 13.95 -14.36
CA SER A 342 19.12 13.53 -13.74
C SER A 342 19.06 13.52 -12.21
N ARG A 343 18.40 14.52 -11.62
CA ARG A 343 18.26 14.61 -10.16
C ARG A 343 17.33 13.52 -9.61
N SER A 344 16.25 13.22 -10.32
CA SER A 344 15.33 12.14 -9.94
C SER A 344 16.03 10.78 -9.91
N ILE A 345 16.83 10.46 -10.93
CA ILE A 345 17.63 9.23 -10.97
C ILE A 345 18.57 9.17 -9.76
N GLN A 346 19.34 10.24 -9.50
CA GLN A 346 20.28 10.29 -8.36
C GLN A 346 19.58 10.03 -7.03
N VAL A 347 18.42 10.64 -6.80
CA VAL A 347 17.67 10.47 -5.55
C VAL A 347 17.11 9.06 -5.44
N ILE A 348 16.51 8.52 -6.50
CA ILE A 348 15.96 7.16 -6.50
C ILE A 348 17.07 6.13 -6.26
N GLU A 349 18.20 6.24 -6.96
CA GLU A 349 19.35 5.36 -6.77
C GLU A 349 19.94 5.47 -5.36
N HIS A 350 20.03 6.70 -4.81
CA HIS A 350 20.45 6.89 -3.42
C HIS A 350 19.55 6.16 -2.42
N VAL A 351 18.24 6.29 -2.57
CA VAL A 351 17.28 5.61 -1.67
C VAL A 351 17.38 4.10 -1.83
N LEU A 352 17.38 3.57 -3.06
CA LEU A 352 17.46 2.13 -3.32
C LEU A 352 18.76 1.52 -2.79
N THR A 353 19.90 2.19 -2.98
CA THR A 353 21.21 1.69 -2.51
C THR A 353 21.29 1.60 -0.99
N ASN A 354 20.61 2.50 -0.27
CA ASN A 354 20.66 2.53 1.20
C ASN A 354 19.45 1.87 1.87
N ALA A 355 18.47 1.43 1.08
CA ALA A 355 17.20 0.90 1.60
C ALA A 355 17.40 -0.35 2.47
N GLU A 356 18.28 -1.27 2.07
CA GLU A 356 18.49 -2.53 2.79
C GLU A 356 19.12 -2.31 4.16
N ASP A 357 20.14 -1.45 4.25
CA ASP A 357 20.81 -1.15 5.52
C ASP A 357 19.87 -0.39 6.47
N ALA A 358 19.13 0.61 5.96
CA ALA A 358 18.15 1.32 6.75
C ALA A 358 17.00 0.40 7.23
N ALA A 359 16.57 -0.52 6.39
CA ALA A 359 15.51 -1.48 6.73
C ALA A 359 15.91 -2.46 7.84
N ARG A 360 17.18 -2.88 7.90
CA ARG A 360 17.68 -3.78 8.97
C ARG A 360 17.60 -3.15 10.36
N GLU A 361 17.71 -1.83 10.46
CA GLU A 361 17.67 -1.09 11.73
C GLU A 361 16.24 -0.73 12.17
N LEU A 362 15.24 -0.84 11.26
CA LEU A 362 13.84 -0.59 11.54
C LEU A 362 13.12 -1.90 11.88
N SER A 363 11.99 -1.83 12.59
CA SER A 363 11.14 -3.02 12.72
C SER A 363 10.70 -3.48 11.33
N GLN A 364 10.64 -4.78 11.10
CA GLN A 364 10.36 -5.37 9.79
C GLN A 364 9.08 -4.82 9.14
N TYR A 365 8.00 -4.69 9.92
CA TYR A 365 6.74 -4.13 9.43
C TYR A 365 6.91 -2.68 8.95
N PHE A 366 7.54 -1.84 9.76
CA PHE A 366 7.71 -0.42 9.47
C PHE A 366 8.68 -0.19 8.29
N SER A 367 9.72 -1.02 8.17
CA SER A 367 10.66 -0.94 7.05
C SER A 367 10.01 -1.32 5.72
N THR A 368 9.26 -2.41 5.66
CA THR A 368 8.58 -2.85 4.44
C THR A 368 7.55 -1.81 3.99
N TYR A 369 6.72 -1.34 4.90
CA TYR A 369 5.70 -0.33 4.62
C TYR A 369 6.33 0.97 4.09
N LEU A 370 7.32 1.52 4.80
CA LEU A 370 7.97 2.77 4.40
C LEU A 370 8.76 2.64 3.10
N THR A 371 9.50 1.53 2.92
CA THR A 371 10.31 1.31 1.71
C THR A 371 9.43 1.25 0.49
N ASN A 372 8.35 0.49 0.54
CA ASN A 372 7.44 0.34 -0.59
C ASN A 372 6.73 1.65 -0.92
N ARG A 373 6.21 2.34 0.09
CA ARG A 373 5.55 3.65 -0.08
C ARG A 373 6.52 4.68 -0.64
N ALA A 374 7.76 4.72 -0.14
CA ALA A 374 8.78 5.65 -0.58
C ALA A 374 9.14 5.46 -2.07
N VAL A 375 9.43 4.22 -2.47
CA VAL A 375 9.77 3.92 -3.87
C VAL A 375 8.61 4.26 -4.79
N LEU A 376 7.39 3.88 -4.41
CA LEU A 376 6.20 4.17 -5.19
C LEU A 376 5.95 5.68 -5.35
N GLN A 377 6.08 6.44 -4.28
CA GLN A 377 5.92 7.90 -4.29
C GLN A 377 6.95 8.55 -5.21
N MET A 378 8.23 8.15 -5.10
CA MET A 378 9.30 8.69 -5.95
C MET A 378 9.09 8.37 -7.41
N VAL A 379 8.76 7.11 -7.73
CA VAL A 379 8.53 6.66 -9.10
C VAL A 379 7.31 7.35 -9.70
N SER A 380 6.23 7.50 -8.93
CA SER A 380 5.04 8.24 -9.34
C SER A 380 5.34 9.72 -9.62
N ALA A 381 5.99 10.40 -8.67
CA ALA A 381 6.33 11.83 -8.81
C ALA A 381 7.21 12.08 -10.04
N ALA A 382 8.21 11.23 -10.26
CA ALA A 382 9.20 11.40 -11.32
C ALA A 382 8.81 10.73 -12.65
N SER A 383 7.75 9.94 -12.74
CA SER A 383 7.40 9.11 -13.91
C SER A 383 7.30 9.91 -15.22
N GLY A 384 6.85 11.16 -15.17
CA GLY A 384 6.81 12.06 -16.33
C GLY A 384 8.19 12.54 -16.83
N PHE A 385 9.24 12.34 -16.04
CA PHE A 385 10.61 12.77 -16.34
C PHE A 385 11.55 11.58 -16.59
N LEU A 386 11.25 10.40 -16.09
CA LEU A 386 12.04 9.19 -16.28
C LEU A 386 11.84 8.61 -17.68
N ASP A 387 12.86 7.93 -18.22
CA ASP A 387 12.65 7.03 -19.33
C ASP A 387 11.90 5.77 -18.87
N PHE A 388 11.18 5.13 -19.79
CA PHE A 388 10.31 4.00 -19.46
C PHE A 388 11.09 2.79 -18.94
N ASP A 389 12.29 2.53 -19.43
CA ASP A 389 13.11 1.39 -18.99
C ASP A 389 13.62 1.60 -17.57
N PHE A 390 14.01 2.83 -17.21
CA PHE A 390 14.39 3.15 -15.83
C PHE A 390 13.18 3.02 -14.89
N PHE A 391 12.01 3.55 -15.30
CA PHE A 391 10.76 3.40 -14.55
C PHE A 391 10.43 1.93 -14.30
N LYS A 392 10.38 1.10 -15.37
CA LYS A 392 10.07 -0.33 -15.31
C LYS A 392 11.03 -1.08 -14.39
N ARG A 393 12.34 -0.90 -14.58
CA ARG A 393 13.38 -1.54 -13.76
C ARG A 393 13.25 -1.16 -12.28
N THR A 394 13.00 0.12 -11.98
CA THR A 394 12.82 0.59 -10.61
C THR A 394 11.58 -0.02 -9.96
N ALA A 395 10.47 -0.08 -10.69
CA ALA A 395 9.24 -0.69 -10.24
C ALA A 395 9.43 -2.19 -9.94
N LEU A 396 10.08 -2.93 -10.85
CA LEU A 396 10.36 -4.36 -10.65
C LEU A 396 11.31 -4.61 -9.47
N ASN A 397 12.37 -3.81 -9.31
CA ASN A 397 13.24 -3.91 -8.15
C ASN A 397 12.47 -3.67 -6.85
N ALA A 398 11.57 -2.68 -6.82
CA ALA A 398 10.71 -2.46 -5.67
C ALA A 398 9.83 -3.68 -5.38
N THR A 399 9.32 -4.39 -6.40
CA THR A 399 8.55 -5.62 -6.22
C THR A 399 9.38 -6.71 -5.53
N ILE A 400 10.63 -6.90 -5.92
CA ILE A 400 11.50 -7.91 -5.30
C ILE A 400 11.68 -7.62 -3.80
N TYR A 401 11.94 -6.36 -3.43
CA TYR A 401 12.07 -5.98 -2.02
C TYR A 401 10.78 -6.14 -1.23
N ALA A 402 9.65 -5.84 -1.87
CA ALA A 402 8.35 -5.85 -1.24
C ALA A 402 7.80 -7.27 -1.01
N ASN A 403 7.86 -8.09 -2.05
CA ASN A 403 7.31 -9.44 -2.05
C ASN A 403 7.93 -10.25 -3.20
N LYS A 404 8.81 -11.18 -2.86
CA LYS A 404 9.49 -12.04 -3.83
C LYS A 404 8.52 -12.93 -4.59
N GLU A 405 7.50 -13.45 -3.92
CA GLU A 405 6.49 -14.29 -4.54
C GLU A 405 5.65 -13.51 -5.58
N LEU A 406 5.35 -12.23 -5.31
CA LEU A 406 4.69 -11.37 -6.28
C LEU A 406 5.57 -11.14 -7.51
N TYR A 407 6.88 -10.97 -7.31
CA TYR A 407 7.81 -10.84 -8.44
C TYR A 407 7.89 -12.14 -9.27
N VAL A 408 7.98 -13.31 -8.61
CA VAL A 408 7.94 -14.61 -9.32
C VAL A 408 6.66 -14.73 -10.15
N HIS A 409 5.51 -14.41 -9.54
CA HIS A 409 4.24 -14.37 -10.24
C HIS A 409 4.28 -13.48 -11.49
N THR A 410 4.75 -12.25 -11.34
CA THR A 410 4.87 -11.29 -12.44
C THR A 410 5.73 -11.85 -13.58
N MET A 411 6.86 -12.48 -13.24
CA MET A 411 7.74 -13.11 -14.23
C MET A 411 7.09 -14.33 -14.90
N MET A 412 6.34 -15.14 -14.14
CA MET A 412 5.64 -16.30 -14.68
C MET A 412 4.50 -15.90 -15.62
N VAL A 413 3.73 -14.89 -15.27
CA VAL A 413 2.68 -14.32 -16.14
C VAL A 413 3.30 -13.82 -17.45
N LYS A 414 4.47 -13.18 -17.40
CA LYS A 414 5.23 -12.79 -18.58
C LYS A 414 5.56 -14.02 -19.46
N GLU A 415 6.19 -15.03 -18.88
CA GLU A 415 6.63 -16.22 -19.65
C GLU A 415 5.43 -16.94 -20.30
N ILE A 416 4.32 -17.13 -19.58
CA ILE A 416 3.11 -17.77 -20.11
C ILE A 416 2.47 -16.92 -21.21
N SER A 417 2.37 -15.60 -21.01
CA SER A 417 1.82 -14.68 -22.01
C SER A 417 2.63 -14.69 -23.30
N LEU A 418 3.96 -14.76 -23.20
CA LEU A 418 4.83 -14.83 -24.36
C LEU A 418 4.69 -16.16 -25.13
N VAL A 419 4.46 -17.29 -24.44
CA VAL A 419 4.16 -18.57 -25.10
C VAL A 419 2.90 -18.48 -25.95
N LEU A 420 1.84 -17.89 -25.42
CA LEU A 420 0.56 -17.74 -26.13
C LEU A 420 0.69 -16.75 -27.30
N LEU A 421 1.29 -15.59 -27.07
CA LEU A 421 1.43 -14.56 -28.09
C LEU A 421 2.34 -14.99 -29.23
N ASP A 422 3.46 -15.67 -28.92
CA ASP A 422 4.40 -16.19 -29.91
C ASP A 422 3.70 -17.13 -30.91
N TYR A 423 2.86 -18.04 -30.39
CA TYR A 423 2.04 -18.92 -31.20
C TYR A 423 1.01 -18.17 -32.06
N ILE A 424 0.32 -17.18 -31.48
CA ILE A 424 -0.66 -16.36 -32.21
C ILE A 424 -0.01 -15.60 -33.36
N LEU A 425 1.17 -15.02 -33.14
CA LEU A 425 1.91 -14.29 -34.16
C LEU A 425 2.32 -15.18 -35.36
N ASP A 426 2.63 -16.44 -35.10
CA ASP A 426 3.03 -17.40 -36.16
C ASP A 426 1.83 -18.02 -36.89
N HIS A 427 0.65 -18.17 -36.25
CA HIS A 427 -0.46 -18.94 -36.78
C HIS A 427 -1.71 -18.14 -37.11
N ASP A 428 -2.01 -17.10 -36.31
CA ASP A 428 -3.20 -16.25 -36.50
C ASP A 428 -2.98 -14.80 -36.07
N PRO A 429 -2.05 -14.07 -36.69
CA PRO A 429 -1.75 -12.69 -36.28
C PRO A 429 -2.95 -11.73 -36.43
N ARG A 430 -4.00 -12.10 -37.18
CA ARG A 430 -5.23 -11.29 -37.34
C ARG A 430 -5.97 -11.10 -36.03
N TYR A 431 -5.81 -12.01 -35.07
CA TYR A 431 -6.39 -11.84 -33.73
C TYR A 431 -5.90 -10.57 -33.04
N LEU A 432 -4.73 -10.07 -33.41
CA LEU A 432 -4.08 -8.89 -32.81
C LEU A 432 -4.41 -7.58 -33.51
N ASP A 433 -5.33 -7.57 -34.48
CA ASP A 433 -5.65 -6.37 -35.24
C ASP A 433 -6.18 -5.24 -34.33
N GLY A 434 -5.55 -4.06 -34.41
CA GLY A 434 -5.89 -2.88 -33.60
C GLY A 434 -5.14 -2.76 -32.28
N VAL A 435 -4.41 -3.77 -31.80
CA VAL A 435 -3.62 -3.70 -30.55
C VAL A 435 -2.59 -2.58 -30.64
N ALA A 436 -2.57 -1.69 -29.64
CA ALA A 436 -1.73 -0.49 -29.62
C ALA A 436 -1.84 0.37 -30.88
N GLY A 437 -2.96 0.28 -31.60
CA GLY A 437 -3.17 0.98 -32.87
C GLY A 437 -2.50 0.33 -34.07
N TYR A 438 -1.88 -0.83 -33.94
CA TYR A 438 -1.21 -1.55 -35.02
C TYR A 438 -2.19 -2.43 -35.80
N CYS A 439 -2.02 -2.49 -37.13
CA CYS A 439 -2.72 -3.49 -37.94
C CYS A 439 -2.04 -4.87 -37.77
N TRP A 440 -2.78 -5.94 -38.06
CA TRP A 440 -2.27 -7.30 -37.90
C TRP A 440 -1.02 -7.61 -38.76
N GLU A 441 -0.89 -6.98 -39.95
CA GLU A 441 0.30 -7.11 -40.80
C GLU A 441 1.53 -6.55 -40.08
N TYR A 442 1.40 -5.39 -39.42
CA TYR A 442 2.47 -4.83 -38.62
C TYR A 442 2.86 -5.78 -37.48
N CYS A 443 1.88 -6.30 -36.75
CA CYS A 443 2.12 -7.22 -35.65
C CYS A 443 2.90 -8.46 -36.11
N ARG A 444 2.54 -9.04 -37.27
CA ARG A 444 3.25 -10.17 -37.86
C ARG A 444 4.70 -9.82 -38.25
N ASP A 445 4.87 -8.69 -38.95
CA ASP A 445 6.16 -8.31 -39.54
C ASP A 445 7.15 -7.76 -38.50
N HIS A 446 6.65 -7.30 -37.34
CA HIS A 446 7.42 -6.76 -36.21
C HIS A 446 7.28 -7.61 -34.94
N LYS A 447 7.30 -8.93 -35.11
CA LYS A 447 7.07 -9.91 -34.05
C LYS A 447 7.82 -9.58 -32.74
N ARG A 448 9.10 -9.19 -32.85
CA ARG A 448 9.92 -8.87 -31.68
C ARG A 448 9.36 -7.69 -30.87
N GLU A 449 8.95 -6.62 -31.54
CA GLU A 449 8.40 -5.42 -30.88
C GLU A 449 7.07 -5.73 -30.17
N ILE A 450 6.25 -6.59 -30.80
CA ILE A 450 4.97 -7.00 -30.22
C ILE A 450 5.16 -7.93 -29.01
N LEU A 451 6.16 -8.82 -29.05
CA LEU A 451 6.54 -9.63 -27.88
C LEU A 451 7.06 -8.76 -26.73
N GLU A 452 7.90 -7.75 -27.04
CA GLU A 452 8.40 -6.79 -26.03
C GLU A 452 7.27 -5.95 -25.42
N LEU A 453 6.27 -5.55 -26.21
CA LEU A 453 5.08 -4.87 -25.68
C LEU A 453 4.29 -5.76 -24.71
N MET A 454 4.07 -7.04 -25.05
CA MET A 454 3.42 -7.99 -24.14
C MET A 454 4.25 -8.22 -22.88
N GLU A 455 5.55 -8.32 -23.00
CA GLU A 455 6.44 -8.42 -21.84
C GLU A 455 6.23 -7.23 -20.89
N ASN A 456 6.19 -6.00 -21.41
CA ASN A 456 5.94 -4.80 -20.61
C ASN A 456 4.54 -4.81 -19.98
N CYS A 457 3.51 -5.26 -20.69
CA CYS A 457 2.16 -5.43 -20.15
C CYS A 457 2.17 -6.40 -18.95
N ALA A 458 2.80 -7.57 -19.14
CA ALA A 458 2.84 -8.60 -18.10
C ALA A 458 3.68 -8.18 -16.88
N LEU A 459 4.81 -7.52 -17.09
CA LEU A 459 5.68 -7.07 -16.00
C LEU A 459 5.04 -5.97 -15.13
N LEU A 460 4.09 -5.21 -15.66
CA LEU A 460 3.48 -4.08 -14.95
C LEU A 460 2.00 -4.30 -14.58
N HIS A 461 1.39 -5.45 -14.91
CA HIS A 461 -0.04 -5.66 -14.69
C HIS A 461 -0.47 -5.52 -13.23
N ASP A 462 0.36 -5.99 -12.33
CA ASP A 462 0.11 -6.04 -10.89
C ASP A 462 0.78 -4.92 -10.08
N ILE A 463 1.35 -3.92 -10.75
CA ILE A 463 2.05 -2.82 -10.07
C ILE A 463 1.16 -2.08 -9.07
N GLY A 464 -0.14 -2.08 -9.30
CA GLY A 464 -1.12 -1.48 -8.39
C GLY A 464 -1.27 -2.20 -7.05
N LYS A 465 -0.82 -3.45 -6.91
CA LYS A 465 -0.79 -4.19 -5.63
C LYS A 465 0.12 -3.57 -4.58
N TYR A 466 1.02 -2.67 -4.96
CA TYR A 466 1.82 -1.89 -4.01
C TYR A 466 0.98 -1.11 -2.99
N PHE A 467 -0.23 -0.72 -3.36
CA PHE A 467 -1.11 0.02 -2.46
C PHE A 467 -1.79 -0.87 -1.40
N CYS A 468 -1.66 -2.20 -1.49
CA CYS A 468 -2.22 -3.16 -0.56
C CYS A 468 -1.23 -4.26 -0.16
N LEU A 469 0.08 -3.99 -0.25
CA LEU A 469 1.14 -4.99 0.05
C LEU A 469 1.11 -5.49 1.49
N ASP A 470 0.74 -4.66 2.43
CA ASP A 470 0.55 -5.03 3.83
C ASP A 470 -0.53 -6.11 3.99
N ILE A 471 -1.61 -6.04 3.19
CA ILE A 471 -2.65 -7.08 3.13
C ILE A 471 -2.11 -8.34 2.44
N VAL A 472 -1.46 -8.18 1.29
CA VAL A 472 -0.93 -9.31 0.50
C VAL A 472 0.16 -10.05 1.25
N ASN A 473 1.05 -9.33 1.96
CA ASN A 473 2.19 -9.90 2.66
C ASN A 473 1.82 -10.59 3.99
N ASN A 474 0.73 -10.18 4.63
CA ASN A 474 0.34 -10.66 5.96
C ASN A 474 -0.79 -11.70 5.94
N SER A 475 -1.06 -12.33 4.80
CA SER A 475 -2.16 -13.28 4.63
C SER A 475 -1.89 -14.64 5.31
N SER A 476 -1.67 -14.62 6.64
CA SER A 476 -1.60 -15.85 7.47
C SER A 476 -2.95 -16.52 7.68
N ARG A 477 -3.99 -16.00 7.08
CA ARG A 477 -5.40 -16.42 7.12
C ARG A 477 -6.11 -16.05 5.82
N SER A 478 -7.36 -16.48 5.67
CA SER A 478 -8.20 -15.97 4.59
C SER A 478 -8.45 -14.47 4.76
N LEU A 479 -8.53 -13.76 3.64
CA LEU A 479 -8.83 -12.33 3.61
C LEU A 479 -10.24 -12.07 4.19
N THR A 480 -10.41 -10.94 4.85
CA THR A 480 -11.73 -10.41 5.17
C THR A 480 -12.39 -9.84 3.90
N ASP A 481 -13.71 -9.63 3.93
CA ASP A 481 -14.41 -9.02 2.80
C ASP A 481 -13.89 -7.59 2.51
N GLU A 482 -13.57 -6.81 3.56
CA GLU A 482 -13.00 -5.47 3.42
C GLU A 482 -11.61 -5.50 2.78
N GLU A 483 -10.75 -6.44 3.16
CA GLU A 483 -9.43 -6.62 2.53
C GLU A 483 -9.54 -7.04 1.08
N PHE A 484 -10.48 -7.91 0.77
CA PHE A 484 -10.70 -8.35 -0.60
C PHE A 484 -11.20 -7.20 -1.49
N GLU A 485 -12.08 -6.32 -0.96
CA GLU A 485 -12.48 -5.10 -1.68
C GLU A 485 -11.30 -4.15 -1.92
N LEU A 486 -10.35 -4.02 -0.98
CA LEU A 486 -9.13 -3.23 -1.18
C LEU A 486 -8.23 -3.83 -2.27
N ILE A 487 -8.07 -5.15 -2.29
CA ILE A 487 -7.29 -5.83 -3.34
C ILE A 487 -7.93 -5.62 -4.72
N LYS A 488 -9.27 -5.59 -4.82
CA LYS A 488 -9.96 -5.32 -6.09
C LYS A 488 -9.67 -3.92 -6.67
N GLU A 489 -9.13 -3.02 -5.89
CA GLU A 489 -8.76 -1.69 -6.38
C GLU A 489 -7.41 -1.66 -7.13
N HIS A 490 -6.56 -2.71 -6.98
CA HIS A 490 -5.21 -2.68 -7.57
C HIS A 490 -5.18 -2.44 -9.09
N PRO A 491 -6.12 -2.94 -9.92
CA PRO A 491 -6.05 -2.68 -11.34
C PRO A 491 -6.15 -1.18 -11.66
N THR A 492 -6.98 -0.42 -10.91
CA THR A 492 -7.15 1.03 -11.14
C THR A 492 -5.97 1.86 -10.64
N ASN A 493 -5.07 1.28 -9.89
CA ASN A 493 -3.93 1.99 -9.31
C ASN A 493 -2.76 2.19 -10.27
N PHE A 494 -2.76 1.58 -11.47
CA PHE A 494 -1.70 1.81 -12.46
C PHE A 494 -1.50 3.30 -12.76
N SER A 495 -2.58 4.02 -13.01
CA SER A 495 -2.55 5.46 -13.30
C SER A 495 -2.09 6.33 -12.12
N LYS A 496 -2.06 5.79 -10.90
CA LYS A 496 -1.47 6.47 -9.73
C LYS A 496 0.05 6.33 -9.70
N VAL A 497 0.57 5.21 -10.23
CA VAL A 497 2.02 4.94 -10.29
C VAL A 497 2.66 5.57 -11.50
N TYR A 498 2.02 5.47 -12.67
CA TYR A 498 2.54 6.04 -13.91
C TYR A 498 1.75 7.28 -14.33
N GLN A 499 2.39 8.44 -14.26
CA GLN A 499 1.85 9.75 -14.63
C GLN A 499 2.57 10.37 -15.85
N GLY A 500 3.33 9.55 -16.59
CA GLY A 500 4.04 9.96 -17.80
C GLY A 500 3.15 10.12 -19.02
N GLY A 501 3.76 10.38 -20.17
CA GLY A 501 3.04 10.51 -21.43
C GLY A 501 2.36 9.20 -21.86
N MET A 502 1.16 9.30 -22.43
CA MET A 502 0.39 8.15 -22.92
C MET A 502 0.56 8.01 -24.42
N SER A 503 1.45 7.10 -24.85
CA SER A 503 1.49 6.60 -26.23
C SER A 503 0.47 5.45 -26.40
N PRO A 504 0.15 5.01 -27.62
CA PRO A 504 -0.70 3.85 -27.85
C PRO A 504 -0.19 2.58 -27.14
N GLU A 505 1.13 2.38 -27.06
CA GLU A 505 1.76 1.28 -26.35
C GLU A 505 1.55 1.42 -24.82
N MET A 506 1.70 2.64 -24.29
CA MET A 506 1.42 2.90 -22.87
C MET A 506 -0.06 2.74 -22.53
N GLU A 507 -0.97 3.09 -23.45
CA GLU A 507 -2.39 2.79 -23.31
C GLU A 507 -2.65 1.28 -23.27
N CYS A 508 -1.93 0.50 -24.10
CA CYS A 508 -2.01 -0.96 -24.06
C CYS A 508 -1.53 -1.53 -22.72
N ILE A 509 -0.40 -1.07 -22.20
CA ILE A 509 0.12 -1.46 -20.88
C ILE A 509 -0.88 -1.12 -19.78
N ARG A 510 -1.42 0.10 -19.78
CA ARG A 510 -2.44 0.53 -18.83
C ARG A 510 -3.71 -0.35 -18.92
N ASP A 511 -4.22 -0.60 -20.11
CA ASP A 511 -5.42 -1.40 -20.30
C ASP A 511 -5.21 -2.85 -19.83
N CYS A 512 -4.03 -3.42 -20.05
CA CYS A 512 -3.65 -4.72 -19.49
C CYS A 512 -3.65 -4.69 -17.97
N ALA A 513 -3.05 -3.68 -17.35
CA ALA A 513 -3.02 -3.54 -15.90
C ALA A 513 -4.42 -3.29 -15.30
N GLU A 514 -5.22 -2.44 -15.93
CA GLU A 514 -6.55 -2.06 -15.40
C GLU A 514 -7.64 -3.10 -15.66
N LEU A 515 -7.52 -3.97 -16.69
CA LEU A 515 -8.63 -4.80 -17.16
C LEU A 515 -8.40 -6.31 -17.04
N HIS A 516 -7.23 -6.78 -16.57
CA HIS A 516 -6.93 -8.22 -16.52
C HIS A 516 -7.86 -9.05 -15.59
N HIS A 517 -8.63 -8.41 -14.72
CA HIS A 517 -9.66 -9.05 -13.91
C HIS A 517 -11.10 -8.79 -14.40
N LEU A 518 -11.27 -8.05 -15.49
CA LEU A 518 -12.57 -7.88 -16.11
C LEU A 518 -12.96 -9.16 -16.88
N TRP A 519 -14.19 -9.61 -16.73
CA TRP A 519 -14.66 -10.77 -17.49
C TRP A 519 -14.69 -10.48 -18.98
N TYR A 520 -14.50 -11.53 -19.79
CA TYR A 520 -14.46 -11.41 -21.24
C TYR A 520 -15.72 -10.78 -21.84
N ASP A 521 -16.91 -11.13 -21.31
CA ASP A 521 -18.21 -10.59 -21.73
C ASP A 521 -18.61 -9.29 -21.00
N GLU A 522 -17.72 -8.77 -20.13
CA GLU A 522 -17.92 -7.56 -19.34
C GLU A 522 -19.09 -7.63 -18.33
N SER A 523 -19.69 -8.81 -18.13
CA SER A 523 -20.82 -9.00 -17.21
C SER A 523 -20.40 -9.03 -15.73
N GLY A 524 -19.12 -9.22 -15.45
CA GLY A 524 -18.57 -9.35 -14.11
C GLY A 524 -17.09 -9.01 -14.04
N GLY A 525 -16.47 -9.34 -12.91
CA GLY A 525 -15.07 -8.97 -12.64
C GLY A 525 -14.93 -7.55 -12.10
N TYR A 526 -13.70 -7.03 -12.13
CA TYR A 526 -13.38 -5.67 -11.68
C TYR A 526 -12.15 -5.13 -12.44
N PRO A 527 -11.99 -3.80 -12.59
CA PRO A 527 -13.01 -2.78 -12.37
C PRO A 527 -14.12 -2.85 -13.45
N ARG A 528 -15.24 -2.19 -13.20
CA ARG A 528 -16.33 -2.09 -14.18
C ARG A 528 -16.03 -1.02 -15.22
N ARG A 529 -15.18 -1.30 -16.18
CA ARG A 529 -14.89 -0.41 -17.30
C ARG A 529 -14.97 -1.18 -18.60
N ALA A 530 -15.70 -0.64 -19.56
CA ALA A 530 -15.96 -1.27 -20.83
C ALA A 530 -14.96 -0.80 -21.91
N HIS A 531 -14.75 -1.67 -22.88
CA HIS A 531 -14.11 -1.51 -24.19
C HIS A 531 -12.68 -0.96 -24.25
N THR A 532 -11.81 -1.83 -24.76
CA THR A 532 -10.48 -1.47 -25.25
C THR A 532 -10.21 -2.15 -26.59
N VAL A 533 -9.47 -1.50 -27.48
CA VAL A 533 -8.91 -2.09 -28.68
C VAL A 533 -7.81 -3.11 -28.34
N ASN A 534 -7.25 -3.03 -27.13
CA ASN A 534 -6.20 -3.89 -26.60
C ASN A 534 -6.73 -5.20 -26.00
N LYS A 535 -8.03 -5.50 -26.20
CA LYS A 535 -8.69 -6.71 -25.67
C LYS A 535 -7.94 -8.01 -25.95
N PRO A 536 -7.31 -8.23 -27.13
CA PRO A 536 -6.49 -9.43 -27.37
C PRO A 536 -5.38 -9.61 -26.34
N PHE A 537 -4.65 -8.55 -26.00
CA PHE A 537 -3.58 -8.59 -25.01
C PHE A 537 -4.12 -8.81 -23.59
N VAL A 538 -5.20 -8.12 -23.23
CA VAL A 538 -5.89 -8.33 -21.94
C VAL A 538 -6.32 -9.79 -21.78
N ASN A 539 -6.88 -10.42 -22.82
CA ASN A 539 -7.33 -11.82 -22.78
C ASN A 539 -6.17 -12.80 -22.57
N ILE A 540 -5.04 -12.57 -23.25
CA ILE A 540 -3.83 -13.38 -23.08
C ILE A 540 -3.33 -13.27 -21.64
N LEU A 541 -3.23 -12.06 -21.14
CA LEU A 541 -2.74 -11.76 -19.80
C LEU A 541 -3.65 -12.34 -18.70
N THR A 542 -4.96 -12.19 -18.82
CA THR A 542 -5.95 -12.76 -17.89
C THR A 542 -5.79 -14.27 -17.73
N ILE A 543 -5.62 -14.98 -18.83
CA ILE A 543 -5.44 -16.44 -18.80
C ILE A 543 -4.07 -16.81 -18.22
N ALA A 544 -3.01 -16.08 -18.56
CA ALA A 544 -1.68 -16.32 -18.03
C ALA A 544 -1.61 -16.08 -16.50
N ASP A 545 -2.23 -15.01 -16.01
CA ASP A 545 -2.37 -14.69 -14.58
C ASP A 545 -3.10 -15.82 -13.84
N CYS A 546 -4.24 -16.27 -14.36
CA CYS A 546 -5.01 -17.36 -13.75
C CYS A 546 -4.26 -18.71 -13.76
N ILE A 547 -3.51 -19.02 -14.82
CA ILE A 547 -2.69 -20.25 -14.86
C ILE A 547 -1.62 -20.22 -13.77
N ASP A 548 -0.86 -19.13 -13.68
CA ASP A 548 0.19 -19.04 -12.66
C ASP A 548 -0.40 -19.06 -11.24
N ALA A 549 -1.44 -18.26 -10.99
CA ALA A 549 -2.09 -18.21 -9.70
C ALA A 549 -2.64 -19.56 -9.21
N ALA A 550 -3.13 -20.40 -10.11
CA ALA A 550 -3.72 -21.71 -9.78
C ALA A 550 -2.69 -22.82 -9.63
N THR A 551 -1.52 -22.72 -10.32
CA THR A 551 -0.52 -23.79 -10.42
C THR A 551 0.73 -23.56 -9.57
N ASP A 552 0.88 -22.40 -8.89
CA ASP A 552 2.03 -22.15 -8.04
C ASP A 552 1.89 -22.87 -6.69
N ASN A 553 2.61 -23.96 -6.55
CA ASN A 553 2.69 -24.76 -5.32
C ASN A 553 3.95 -24.49 -4.49
N ILE A 554 4.82 -23.57 -4.93
CA ILE A 554 6.07 -23.22 -4.25
C ILE A 554 5.87 -22.02 -3.33
N GLY A 555 5.39 -20.91 -3.86
CA GLY A 555 5.31 -19.63 -3.13
C GLY A 555 3.94 -19.31 -2.53
N ARG A 556 2.87 -20.01 -2.92
CA ARG A 556 1.50 -19.69 -2.51
C ARG A 556 0.91 -20.74 -1.56
N PRO A 557 0.99 -20.55 -0.22
CA PRO A 557 0.45 -21.48 0.76
C PRO A 557 -1.09 -21.61 0.71
N TYR A 558 -1.77 -20.62 0.11
CA TYR A 558 -3.22 -20.64 -0.15
C TYR A 558 -3.55 -21.15 -1.56
N GLY A 559 -2.54 -21.48 -2.37
CA GLY A 559 -2.72 -22.03 -3.71
C GLY A 559 -3.54 -23.31 -3.73
N LEU A 560 -4.25 -23.51 -4.83
CA LEU A 560 -5.13 -24.66 -5.00
C LEU A 560 -4.36 -25.92 -5.47
N ASP A 561 -3.06 -25.79 -5.75
CA ASP A 561 -2.18 -26.87 -6.26
C ASP A 561 -2.80 -27.59 -7.48
N LYS A 562 -3.45 -26.82 -8.38
CA LYS A 562 -4.13 -27.39 -9.56
C LYS A 562 -3.13 -27.80 -10.62
N THR A 563 -3.48 -28.87 -11.32
CA THR A 563 -2.80 -29.22 -12.57
C THR A 563 -3.22 -28.26 -13.71
N LEU A 564 -2.42 -28.15 -14.76
CA LEU A 564 -2.79 -27.35 -15.92
C LEU A 564 -4.11 -27.84 -16.55
N GLU A 565 -4.34 -29.16 -16.56
CA GLU A 565 -5.57 -29.78 -17.10
C GLU A 565 -6.81 -29.34 -16.31
N GLU A 566 -6.73 -29.27 -14.97
CA GLU A 566 -7.83 -28.78 -14.13
C GLU A 566 -8.12 -27.31 -14.40
N VAL A 567 -7.08 -26.49 -14.59
CA VAL A 567 -7.23 -25.06 -14.91
C VAL A 567 -7.85 -24.86 -16.30
N ILE A 568 -7.43 -25.64 -17.30
CA ILE A 568 -8.02 -25.63 -18.66
C ILE A 568 -9.52 -25.98 -18.58
N ALA A 569 -9.88 -27.00 -17.79
CA ALA A 569 -11.30 -27.38 -17.63
C ALA A 569 -12.14 -26.25 -17.00
N GLU A 570 -11.58 -25.43 -16.11
CA GLU A 570 -12.26 -24.25 -15.58
C GLU A 570 -12.43 -23.14 -16.62
N PHE A 571 -11.45 -22.93 -17.50
CA PHE A 571 -11.57 -22.00 -18.62
C PHE A 571 -12.66 -22.43 -19.60
N ASP A 572 -12.73 -23.72 -19.91
CA ASP A 572 -13.78 -24.26 -20.77
C ASP A 572 -15.18 -24.09 -20.17
N ALA A 573 -15.30 -24.31 -18.86
CA ALA A 573 -16.58 -24.15 -18.14
C ALA A 573 -17.09 -22.69 -18.09
N ALA A 574 -16.17 -21.71 -18.14
CA ALA A 574 -16.49 -20.28 -18.12
C ALA A 574 -16.16 -19.58 -19.46
N ARG A 575 -16.10 -20.37 -20.53
CA ARG A 575 -15.80 -19.93 -21.90
C ARG A 575 -16.78 -18.86 -22.37
N ASP A 576 -16.27 -17.85 -23.06
CA ASP A 576 -17.00 -16.72 -23.64
C ASP A 576 -17.85 -15.91 -22.61
N THR A 577 -17.69 -16.21 -21.33
CA THR A 577 -18.22 -15.42 -20.22
C THR A 577 -17.09 -14.77 -19.43
N ARG A 578 -16.39 -15.52 -18.62
CA ARG A 578 -15.26 -15.02 -17.85
C ARG A 578 -13.96 -14.97 -18.68
N TYR A 579 -13.74 -15.94 -19.55
CA TYR A 579 -12.51 -16.12 -20.33
C TYR A 579 -12.76 -16.10 -21.83
N SER A 580 -11.79 -15.64 -22.62
CA SER A 580 -11.83 -15.68 -24.06
C SER A 580 -11.87 -17.11 -24.57
N GLY A 581 -12.92 -17.47 -25.30
CA GLY A 581 -13.01 -18.79 -25.93
C GLY A 581 -11.90 -19.05 -26.93
N TYR A 582 -11.44 -18.02 -27.65
CA TYR A 582 -10.31 -18.13 -28.56
C TYR A 582 -9.03 -18.57 -27.85
N ILE A 583 -8.65 -17.90 -26.73
CA ILE A 583 -7.45 -18.27 -25.98
C ILE A 583 -7.63 -19.62 -25.27
N SER A 584 -8.83 -19.93 -24.77
CA SER A 584 -9.13 -21.25 -24.18
C SER A 584 -8.91 -22.39 -25.21
N ASP A 585 -9.32 -22.19 -26.47
CA ASP A 585 -9.06 -23.18 -27.55
C ASP A 585 -7.58 -23.38 -27.82
N LEU A 586 -6.78 -22.32 -27.74
CA LEU A 586 -5.32 -22.46 -27.91
C LEU A 586 -4.67 -23.36 -26.84
N LEU A 587 -5.22 -23.36 -25.62
CA LEU A 587 -4.72 -24.23 -24.55
C LEU A 587 -4.93 -25.73 -24.82
N HIS A 588 -5.75 -26.12 -25.80
CA HIS A 588 -5.89 -27.52 -26.28
C HIS A 588 -4.87 -27.89 -27.34
N VAL A 589 -4.08 -26.94 -27.83
CA VAL A 589 -2.97 -27.24 -28.77
C VAL A 589 -1.83 -27.88 -28.00
N GLU A 590 -1.44 -29.09 -28.40
CA GLU A 590 -0.40 -29.90 -27.73
C GLU A 590 0.94 -29.14 -27.58
N GLU A 591 1.35 -28.41 -28.59
CA GLU A 591 2.57 -27.60 -28.56
C GLU A 591 2.49 -26.55 -27.44
N ILE A 592 1.37 -25.80 -27.32
CA ILE A 592 1.15 -24.78 -26.31
C ILE A 592 1.13 -25.41 -24.93
N GLN A 593 0.40 -26.52 -24.77
CA GLN A 593 0.33 -27.22 -23.47
C GLN A 593 1.72 -27.65 -23.00
N ASN A 594 2.52 -28.23 -23.89
CA ASN A 594 3.87 -28.69 -23.55
C ASN A 594 4.78 -27.51 -23.17
N ARG A 595 4.72 -26.40 -23.93
CA ARG A 595 5.49 -25.19 -23.61
C ARG A 595 5.07 -24.60 -22.24
N ILE A 596 3.77 -24.47 -21.97
CA ILE A 596 3.27 -23.97 -20.68
C ILE A 596 3.65 -24.93 -19.54
N LYS A 597 3.54 -26.25 -19.70
CA LYS A 597 3.97 -27.23 -18.69
C LYS A 597 5.45 -27.07 -18.33
N ASN A 598 6.31 -26.92 -19.30
CA ASN A 598 7.73 -26.67 -19.09
C ASN A 598 7.96 -25.31 -18.37
N THR A 599 7.19 -24.30 -18.72
CA THR A 599 7.27 -22.98 -18.07
C THR A 599 6.87 -23.07 -16.59
N ILE A 600 5.76 -23.72 -16.25
CA ILE A 600 5.30 -23.83 -14.86
C ILE A 600 6.14 -24.81 -14.02
N SER A 601 6.86 -25.74 -14.63
CA SER A 601 7.78 -26.65 -13.93
C SER A 601 9.19 -26.07 -13.83
N ASP A 602 9.88 -25.97 -14.96
CA ASP A 602 11.32 -25.71 -14.99
C ASP A 602 11.63 -24.22 -14.85
N ARG A 603 10.95 -23.36 -15.63
CA ARG A 603 11.23 -21.94 -15.65
C ARG A 603 10.83 -21.26 -14.32
N ARG A 604 9.73 -21.69 -13.68
CA ARG A 604 9.34 -21.21 -12.36
C ARG A 604 10.44 -21.48 -11.33
N GLN A 605 10.99 -22.68 -11.31
CA GLN A 605 12.10 -23.02 -10.41
C GLN A 605 13.35 -22.18 -10.69
N ASP A 606 13.66 -21.90 -11.97
CA ASP A 606 14.77 -21.04 -12.33
C ASP A 606 14.58 -19.63 -11.80
N ILE A 607 13.38 -19.04 -11.95
CA ILE A 607 13.06 -17.70 -11.45
C ILE A 607 13.20 -17.65 -9.92
N TYR A 608 12.70 -18.66 -9.20
CA TYR A 608 12.91 -18.74 -7.75
C TYR A 608 14.40 -18.76 -7.40
N CYS A 609 15.19 -19.52 -8.13
CA CYS A 609 16.64 -19.60 -7.89
C CYS A 609 17.35 -18.28 -8.21
N GLU A 610 17.02 -17.62 -9.32
CA GLU A 610 17.56 -16.31 -9.70
C GLU A 610 17.35 -15.27 -8.58
N ILE A 611 16.15 -15.26 -7.95
CA ILE A 611 15.81 -14.27 -6.92
C ILE A 611 16.41 -14.60 -5.55
N TYR A 612 16.50 -15.87 -5.20
CA TYR A 612 16.91 -16.26 -3.85
C TYR A 612 18.39 -16.60 -3.74
N LEU A 613 19.03 -17.10 -4.80
CA LEU A 613 20.46 -17.43 -4.81
C LEU A 613 21.32 -16.33 -5.44
N GLY A 614 20.69 -15.40 -6.21
CA GLY A 614 21.41 -14.46 -7.05
C GLY A 614 21.95 -15.11 -8.32
N ASP A 615 22.29 -14.27 -9.31
CA ASP A 615 23.05 -14.74 -10.47
C ASP A 615 24.47 -15.11 -10.01
N ASN A 616 24.80 -16.40 -9.97
CA ASN A 616 26.16 -16.89 -9.84
C ASN A 616 26.91 -16.82 -11.16
#